data_08593370462a41b118d02c30073100db
#
_entry.id   08593370462a41b118d02c30073100db
#
_cell.length_a   1.000
_cell.length_b   1.000
_cell.length_c   1.000
_cell.angle_alpha   90.00
_cell.angle_beta   90.00
_cell.angle_gamma   90.00
#
_symmetry.space_group_name_H-M   'P 1'
#
loop_
_entity.id
_entity.type
_entity.pdbx_description
1 polymer ?
#
loop_
_entity_poly.entity_id
_entity_poly.type
_entity_poly.pdbx_seq_one_letter_code
_entity_poly.pdbx_strand_id
1 'polypeptide(L)'
;KTIHNYFFLKAVEKLNEGGILAFVTSRGIADTQGNQFVRDYLVHRCNLITALRLPDSLFMQTSGIEVGSDLLIFQKSGRKVTLTDREKLFIETTREIVPGSDQYTGHTNKLFTLPKTALFTESRIQTNQYGEYVRKYRWQGEEADLQQTLSSMLKADFERFFRKNLFATPNKGIGGIQMSLFDCFNT
;
A
#
# COMPACT_ATOMS: atom_id res chain seq x y z
N LYS A 1 -15.46 1.38 13.39
CA LYS A 1 -14.73 1.23 12.10
C LYS A 1 -14.14 2.59 11.75
N THR A 2 -12.83 2.65 11.47
CA THR A 2 -12.21 3.89 11.03
C THR A 2 -12.70 4.27 9.63
N ILE A 3 -12.71 5.54 9.31
CA ILE A 3 -13.17 6.05 8.00
C ILE A 3 -12.36 5.44 6.84
N HIS A 4 -11.06 5.21 7.05
CA HIS A 4 -10.18 4.59 6.05
C HIS A 4 -10.65 3.17 5.69
N ASN A 5 -11.03 2.36 6.68
CA ASN A 5 -11.55 1.00 6.46
C ASN A 5 -12.82 1.01 5.60
N TYR A 6 -13.71 1.98 5.86
CA TYR A 6 -14.93 2.14 5.08
C TYR A 6 -14.62 2.40 3.60
N PHE A 7 -13.68 3.31 3.31
CA PHE A 7 -13.34 3.64 1.91
C PHE A 7 -12.75 2.45 1.16
N PHE A 8 -11.86 1.67 1.78
CA PHE A 8 -11.31 0.45 1.15
C PHE A 8 -12.38 -0.58 0.85
N LEU A 9 -13.21 -0.91 1.84
CA LEU A 9 -14.28 -1.90 1.66
C LEU A 9 -15.28 -1.45 0.59
N LYS A 10 -15.69 -0.17 0.64
CA LYS A 10 -16.67 0.39 -0.29
C LYS A 10 -16.13 0.50 -1.71
N ALA A 11 -14.88 0.89 -1.88
CA ALA A 11 -14.25 0.94 -3.19
C ALA A 11 -14.19 -0.45 -3.85
N VAL A 12 -13.78 -1.49 -3.12
CA VAL A 12 -13.77 -2.87 -3.64
C VAL A 12 -15.16 -3.35 -4.04
N GLU A 13 -16.22 -3.00 -3.27
CA GLU A 13 -17.60 -3.32 -3.64
C GLU A 13 -18.02 -2.68 -4.97
N LYS A 14 -17.59 -1.45 -5.22
CA LYS A 14 -17.96 -0.66 -6.41
C LYS A 14 -17.13 -0.97 -7.65
N LEU A 15 -15.95 -1.54 -7.48
CA LEU A 15 -15.10 -1.92 -8.60
C LEU A 15 -15.70 -3.10 -9.38
N ASN A 16 -15.59 -3.02 -10.70
CA ASN A 16 -15.80 -4.16 -11.58
C ASN A 16 -14.68 -5.18 -11.47
N GLU A 17 -14.91 -6.43 -11.85
CA GLU A 17 -13.86 -7.44 -11.96
C GLU A 17 -12.76 -6.96 -12.90
N GLY A 18 -11.50 -7.15 -12.48
CA GLY A 18 -10.32 -6.63 -13.19
C GLY A 18 -10.01 -5.15 -12.91
N GLY A 19 -10.95 -4.39 -12.31
CA GLY A 19 -10.75 -2.98 -11.96
C GLY A 19 -9.63 -2.78 -10.94
N ILE A 20 -9.02 -1.59 -10.97
CA ILE A 20 -7.88 -1.22 -10.12
C ILE A 20 -8.34 -0.27 -9.02
N LEU A 21 -7.91 -0.55 -7.80
CA LEU A 21 -7.97 0.33 -6.65
C LEU A 21 -6.56 0.81 -6.33
N ALA A 22 -6.32 2.12 -6.32
CA ALA A 22 -5.06 2.71 -5.94
C ALA A 22 -5.29 3.81 -4.89
N PHE A 23 -4.70 3.65 -3.70
CA PHE A 23 -4.81 4.60 -2.61
C PHE A 23 -3.43 4.94 -2.03
N VAL A 24 -3.19 6.23 -1.81
CA VAL A 24 -2.21 6.72 -0.84
C VAL A 24 -2.95 6.93 0.47
N THR A 25 -2.53 6.27 1.52
CA THR A 25 -3.21 6.26 2.82
C THR A 25 -2.22 6.31 3.97
N SER A 26 -2.70 6.67 5.17
CA SER A 26 -1.89 6.52 6.37
C SER A 26 -1.55 5.04 6.63
N ARG A 27 -0.45 4.79 7.36
CA ARG A 27 0.00 3.43 7.71
C ARG A 27 -1.04 2.60 8.47
N GLY A 28 -2.07 3.23 9.03
CA GLY A 28 -3.07 2.57 9.87
C GLY A 28 -3.75 1.37 9.21
N ILE A 29 -4.00 1.38 7.90
CA ILE A 29 -4.57 0.22 7.20
C ILE A 29 -3.62 -0.98 7.26
N ALA A 30 -2.35 -0.76 6.99
CA ALA A 30 -1.35 -1.82 6.96
C ALA A 30 -0.90 -2.24 8.37
N ASP A 31 -0.57 -1.28 9.23
CA ASP A 31 0.13 -1.53 10.49
C ASP A 31 -0.79 -1.81 11.69
N THR A 32 -2.02 -1.27 11.72
CA THR A 32 -2.90 -1.49 12.88
C THR A 32 -3.38 -2.94 12.94
N GLN A 33 -3.10 -3.63 14.05
CA GLN A 33 -3.50 -5.02 14.26
C GLN A 33 -5.01 -5.21 14.11
N GLY A 34 -5.83 -4.32 14.67
CA GLY A 34 -7.28 -4.37 14.57
C GLY A 34 -7.83 -4.25 13.14
N ASN A 35 -7.01 -3.85 12.15
CA ASN A 35 -7.39 -3.78 10.74
C ASN A 35 -7.06 -5.07 9.96
N GLN A 36 -6.63 -6.14 10.63
CA GLN A 36 -6.33 -7.43 9.99
C GLN A 36 -7.51 -7.93 9.15
N PHE A 37 -8.75 -7.79 9.65
CA PHE A 37 -9.95 -8.21 8.92
C PHE A 37 -10.15 -7.45 7.60
N VAL A 38 -9.73 -6.17 7.52
CA VAL A 38 -9.79 -5.38 6.28
C VAL A 38 -8.76 -5.91 5.29
N ARG A 39 -7.54 -6.13 5.74
CA ARG A 39 -6.46 -6.67 4.91
C ARG A 39 -6.83 -8.06 4.36
N ASP A 40 -7.37 -8.92 5.22
CA ASP A 40 -7.88 -10.24 4.84
C ASP A 40 -8.99 -10.14 3.79
N TYR A 41 -9.97 -9.27 4.01
CA TYR A 41 -11.04 -9.01 3.04
C TYR A 41 -10.50 -8.56 1.68
N LEU A 42 -9.53 -7.63 1.68
CA LEU A 42 -8.94 -7.08 0.46
C LEU A 42 -8.24 -8.17 -0.37
N VAL A 43 -7.35 -8.95 0.24
CA VAL A 43 -6.56 -9.96 -0.49
C VAL A 43 -7.39 -11.17 -0.94
N HIS A 44 -8.52 -11.46 -0.29
CA HIS A 44 -9.44 -12.49 -0.74
C HIS A 44 -10.34 -12.05 -1.90
N ARG A 45 -10.40 -10.78 -2.24
CA ARG A 45 -11.19 -10.22 -3.35
C ARG A 45 -10.37 -9.51 -4.42
N CYS A 46 -9.11 -9.24 -4.13
CA CYS A 46 -8.25 -8.52 -5.03
C CYS A 46 -6.85 -9.16 -5.05
N ASN A 47 -6.16 -9.07 -6.18
CA ASN A 47 -4.72 -9.32 -6.24
C ASN A 47 -3.99 -8.10 -5.71
N LEU A 48 -3.04 -8.28 -4.81
CA LEU A 48 -2.17 -7.22 -4.32
C LEU A 48 -1.09 -6.94 -5.38
N ILE A 49 -1.25 -5.83 -6.12
CA ILE A 49 -0.25 -5.40 -7.11
C ILE A 49 0.91 -4.75 -6.40
N THR A 50 0.65 -3.66 -5.66
CA THR A 50 1.67 -2.89 -4.95
C THR A 50 1.26 -2.63 -3.52
N ALA A 51 2.19 -2.82 -2.61
CA ALA A 51 2.17 -2.22 -1.29
C ALA A 51 3.56 -1.63 -1.05
N LEU A 52 3.64 -0.31 -1.02
CA LEU A 52 4.88 0.43 -0.95
C LEU A 52 4.80 1.49 0.14
N ARG A 53 5.69 1.39 1.13
CA ARG A 53 5.84 2.40 2.17
C ARG A 53 6.56 3.61 1.62
N LEU A 54 5.95 4.79 1.77
CA LEU A 54 6.47 6.05 1.28
C LEU A 54 7.30 6.76 2.35
N PRO A 55 8.22 7.67 1.96
CA PRO A 55 8.95 8.50 2.91
C PRO A 55 7.98 9.35 3.75
N ASP A 56 8.24 9.46 5.06
CA ASP A 56 7.41 10.27 5.97
C ASP A 56 7.44 11.76 5.59
N SER A 57 8.54 12.20 4.96
CA SER A 57 8.74 13.57 4.51
C SER A 57 8.10 13.90 3.15
N LEU A 58 7.43 12.93 2.49
CA LEU A 58 6.93 13.11 1.12
C LEU A 58 6.01 14.33 0.98
N PHE A 59 5.21 14.63 1.98
CA PHE A 59 4.25 15.73 1.96
C PHE A 59 4.75 17.01 2.69
N MET A 60 5.99 17.03 3.17
CA MET A 60 6.54 18.18 3.91
C MET A 60 6.58 19.44 3.05
N GLN A 61 7.01 19.34 1.80
CA GLN A 61 7.15 20.52 0.92
C GLN A 61 5.80 21.07 0.47
N THR A 62 4.79 20.21 0.32
CA THR A 62 3.47 20.62 -0.20
C THR A 62 2.48 21.00 0.88
N SER A 63 2.53 20.38 2.05
CA SER A 63 1.54 20.57 3.11
C SER A 63 2.15 20.84 4.49
N GLY A 64 3.48 20.88 4.61
CA GLY A 64 4.16 21.10 5.89
C GLY A 64 3.99 19.94 6.90
N ILE A 65 3.52 18.77 6.46
CA ILE A 65 3.17 17.67 7.34
C ILE A 65 4.13 16.50 7.12
N GLU A 66 4.72 15.98 8.19
CA GLU A 66 5.45 14.72 8.21
C GLU A 66 4.50 13.60 8.65
N VAL A 67 4.08 12.77 7.70
CA VAL A 67 3.13 11.68 7.95
C VAL A 67 3.56 10.39 7.27
N GLY A 68 3.57 9.30 8.04
CA GLY A 68 3.79 7.98 7.48
C GLY A 68 2.63 7.54 6.59
N SER A 69 2.94 7.26 5.33
CA SER A 69 1.95 6.85 4.34
C SER A 69 2.40 5.63 3.54
N ASP A 70 1.42 4.92 3.00
CA ASP A 70 1.62 3.76 2.15
C ASP A 70 0.83 3.95 0.85
N LEU A 71 1.44 3.54 -0.29
CA LEU A 71 0.76 3.37 -1.56
C LEU A 71 0.31 1.91 -1.67
N LEU A 72 -0.99 1.72 -1.77
CA LEU A 72 -1.60 0.41 -1.89
C LEU A 72 -2.37 0.30 -3.20
N ILE A 73 -2.01 -0.68 -4.03
CA ILE A 73 -2.67 -0.92 -5.32
C ILE A 73 -3.15 -2.36 -5.39
N PHE A 74 -4.43 -2.51 -5.68
CA PHE A 74 -5.11 -3.80 -5.80
C PHE A 74 -5.83 -3.91 -7.14
N GLN A 75 -5.94 -5.12 -7.67
CA GLN A 75 -6.79 -5.44 -8.81
C GLN A 75 -7.90 -6.39 -8.38
N LYS A 76 -9.14 -6.04 -8.60
CA LYS A 76 -10.27 -6.91 -8.27
C LYS A 76 -10.22 -8.19 -9.09
N SER A 77 -10.33 -9.35 -8.42
CA SER A 77 -10.13 -10.66 -9.04
C SER A 77 -11.20 -11.69 -8.65
N GLY A 78 -12.33 -11.22 -8.12
CA GLY A 78 -13.31 -12.11 -7.52
C GLY A 78 -12.82 -12.77 -6.22
N ARG A 79 -13.62 -13.65 -5.67
CA ARG A 79 -13.27 -14.34 -4.42
C ARG A 79 -12.18 -15.38 -4.66
N LYS A 80 -11.05 -15.22 -3.97
CA LYS A 80 -9.93 -16.17 -3.98
C LYS A 80 -9.98 -17.12 -2.79
N VAL A 81 -9.63 -18.37 -3.05
CA VAL A 81 -9.44 -19.40 -2.02
C VAL A 81 -7.97 -19.48 -1.60
N THR A 82 -7.06 -19.31 -2.57
CA THR A 82 -5.61 -19.42 -2.33
C THR A 82 -4.97 -18.04 -2.41
N LEU A 83 -4.18 -17.72 -1.42
CA LEU A 83 -3.40 -16.48 -1.34
C LEU A 83 -1.92 -16.75 -1.65
N THR A 84 -1.28 -15.79 -2.29
CA THR A 84 0.19 -15.78 -2.45
C THR A 84 0.87 -15.51 -1.10
N ASP A 85 2.13 -15.88 -0.96
CA ASP A 85 2.87 -15.63 0.29
C ASP A 85 2.98 -14.13 0.60
N ARG A 86 3.07 -13.29 -0.44
CA ARG A 86 3.04 -11.83 -0.31
C ARG A 86 1.72 -11.32 0.28
N GLU A 87 0.60 -11.87 -0.17
CA GLU A 87 -0.74 -11.54 0.35
C GLU A 87 -0.94 -12.04 1.79
N LYS A 88 -0.42 -13.20 2.14
CA LYS A 88 -0.42 -13.69 3.53
C LYS A 88 0.38 -12.77 4.45
N LEU A 89 1.58 -12.34 4.02
CA LEU A 89 2.37 -11.37 4.77
C LEU A 89 1.64 -10.03 4.94
N PHE A 90 0.87 -9.57 3.93
CA PHE A 90 0.10 -8.34 4.03
C PHE A 90 -1.04 -8.41 5.05
N ILE A 91 -1.59 -9.57 5.33
CA ILE A 91 -2.62 -9.73 6.37
C ILE A 91 -2.03 -9.50 7.77
N GLU A 92 -0.81 -9.95 8.01
CA GLU A 92 -0.20 -10.04 9.32
C GLU A 92 0.65 -8.82 9.69
N THR A 93 0.78 -8.58 10.98
CA THR A 93 1.66 -7.55 11.54
C THR A 93 2.67 -8.18 12.51
N THR A 94 3.79 -7.51 12.70
CA THR A 94 4.83 -7.86 13.65
C THR A 94 5.28 -6.62 14.40
N ARG A 95 6.11 -6.82 15.43
CA ARG A 95 6.85 -5.76 16.12
C ARG A 95 8.34 -5.97 15.86
N GLU A 96 9.05 -4.89 15.74
CA GLU A 96 10.48 -4.88 15.57
C GLU A 96 11.14 -4.54 16.91
N ILE A 97 12.19 -5.27 17.30
CA ILE A 97 12.96 -4.98 18.51
C ILE A 97 13.79 -3.71 18.25
N VAL A 98 13.75 -2.78 19.20
CA VAL A 98 14.58 -1.58 19.15
C VAL A 98 16.03 -1.99 19.43
N PRO A 99 16.99 -1.69 18.55
CA PRO A 99 18.39 -2.07 18.75
C PRO A 99 18.93 -1.61 20.10
N GLY A 100 19.56 -2.54 20.84
CA GLY A 100 20.12 -2.25 22.16
C GLY A 100 19.10 -2.13 23.30
N SER A 101 17.87 -2.58 23.12
CA SER A 101 16.79 -2.52 24.10
C SER A 101 15.90 -3.76 24.00
N ASP A 102 15.19 -4.10 25.07
CA ASP A 102 14.15 -5.12 25.07
C ASP A 102 12.77 -4.56 24.61
N GLN A 103 12.76 -3.30 24.18
CA GLN A 103 11.54 -2.64 23.75
C GLN A 103 11.26 -2.92 22.27
N TYR A 104 9.99 -2.77 21.89
CA TYR A 104 9.50 -3.02 20.55
C TYR A 104 8.98 -1.73 19.93
N THR A 105 9.05 -1.64 18.60
CA THR A 105 8.30 -0.65 17.84
C THR A 105 6.80 -0.92 17.98
N GLY A 106 5.97 0.00 17.53
CA GLY A 106 4.57 -0.27 17.26
C GLY A 106 4.42 -1.43 16.24
N HIS A 107 3.18 -1.79 15.94
CA HIS A 107 2.94 -2.82 14.92
C HIS A 107 3.37 -2.33 13.54
N THR A 108 4.01 -3.21 12.78
CA THR A 108 4.41 -3.02 11.38
C THR A 108 3.89 -4.20 10.56
N ASN A 109 3.34 -3.94 9.38
CA ASN A 109 2.89 -5.00 8.49
C ASN A 109 4.08 -5.87 8.07
N LYS A 110 3.92 -7.19 8.13
CA LYS A 110 5.01 -8.12 7.80
C LYS A 110 5.51 -7.99 6.36
N LEU A 111 4.66 -7.53 5.43
CA LEU A 111 5.10 -7.31 4.06
C LEU A 111 6.22 -6.27 3.96
N PHE A 112 6.17 -5.22 4.80
CA PHE A 112 7.20 -4.16 4.81
C PHE A 112 8.52 -4.56 5.45
N THR A 113 8.66 -5.78 5.93
CA THR A 113 9.96 -6.35 6.31
C THR A 113 10.74 -6.91 5.11
N LEU A 114 10.07 -7.09 3.95
CA LEU A 114 10.71 -7.55 2.72
C LEU A 114 11.48 -6.41 2.03
N PRO A 115 12.56 -6.73 1.31
CA PRO A 115 13.27 -5.74 0.51
C PRO A 115 12.36 -5.18 -0.61
N LYS A 116 12.61 -3.93 -0.98
CA LYS A 116 11.89 -3.21 -2.06
C LYS A 116 10.37 -3.01 -1.82
N THR A 117 9.97 -2.96 -0.56
CA THR A 117 8.59 -2.61 -0.16
C THR A 117 8.49 -1.26 0.53
N ALA A 118 9.61 -0.57 0.70
CA ALA A 118 9.67 0.78 1.23
C ALA A 118 10.61 1.65 0.40
N LEU A 119 10.22 2.91 0.20
CA LEU A 119 10.93 3.90 -0.58
C LEU A 119 11.65 4.84 0.39
N PHE A 120 12.97 4.69 0.53
CA PHE A 120 13.77 5.50 1.45
C PHE A 120 15.26 5.46 1.11
N THR A 121 15.97 6.50 1.52
CA THR A 121 17.44 6.51 1.57
C THR A 121 17.96 6.30 2.99
N GLU A 122 17.16 6.68 3.99
CA GLU A 122 17.48 6.53 5.40
C GLU A 122 16.26 6.04 6.19
N SER A 123 16.48 5.14 7.17
CA SER A 123 15.45 4.79 8.14
C SER A 123 16.03 4.81 9.57
N ARG A 124 15.23 5.34 10.50
CA ARG A 124 15.57 5.40 11.92
C ARG A 124 14.39 5.00 12.78
N ILE A 125 14.67 4.36 13.92
CA ILE A 125 13.68 4.16 14.97
C ILE A 125 13.74 5.39 15.89
N GLN A 126 12.60 5.99 16.14
CA GLN A 126 12.46 7.13 17.05
C GLN A 126 11.12 7.07 17.79
N THR A 127 11.03 7.79 18.89
CA THR A 127 9.80 7.88 19.69
C THR A 127 8.80 8.85 19.01
N ASN A 128 7.55 8.43 18.87
CA ASN A 128 6.45 9.27 18.42
C ASN A 128 5.91 10.15 19.57
N GLN A 129 4.92 11.01 19.26
CA GLN A 129 4.28 11.89 20.25
C GLN A 129 3.54 11.15 21.38
N TYR A 130 3.29 9.86 21.24
CA TYR A 130 2.62 9.01 22.22
C TYR A 130 3.62 8.17 23.07
N GLY A 131 4.93 8.40 22.88
CA GLY A 131 5.97 7.65 23.60
C GLY A 131 6.26 6.26 23.01
N GLU A 132 5.69 5.91 21.85
CA GLU A 132 5.92 4.62 21.20
C GLU A 132 7.11 4.71 20.22
N TYR A 133 7.92 3.66 20.17
CA TYR A 133 8.96 3.55 19.18
C TYR A 133 8.37 3.21 17.82
N VAL A 134 8.71 4.00 16.80
CA VAL A 134 8.27 3.83 15.41
C VAL A 134 9.44 3.97 14.45
N ARG A 135 9.43 3.18 13.39
CA ARG A 135 10.39 3.35 12.31
C ARG A 135 9.92 4.45 11.38
N LYS A 136 10.79 5.46 11.20
CA LYS A 136 10.64 6.54 10.25
C LYS A 136 11.47 6.28 9.00
N TYR A 137 10.94 6.68 7.84
CA TYR A 137 11.59 6.55 6.55
C TYR A 137 11.76 7.94 5.94
N ARG A 138 12.96 8.24 5.44
CA ARG A 138 13.27 9.52 4.83
C ARG A 138 13.90 9.33 3.46
N TRP A 139 13.61 10.23 2.56
CA TRP A 139 14.32 10.39 1.30
C TRP A 139 15.25 11.59 1.42
N GLN A 140 16.54 11.34 1.24
CA GLN A 140 17.59 12.37 1.21
C GLN A 140 18.19 12.35 -0.20
N GLY A 141 17.67 13.18 -1.11
CA GLY A 141 18.10 13.24 -2.49
C GLY A 141 17.15 14.10 -3.30
N GLU A 142 17.44 14.22 -4.58
CA GLU A 142 16.60 14.97 -5.50
C GLU A 142 15.23 14.31 -5.69
N GLU A 143 14.23 15.13 -5.95
CA GLU A 143 12.86 14.65 -6.22
C GLU A 143 12.80 13.78 -7.49
N ALA A 144 13.62 14.10 -8.49
CA ALA A 144 13.71 13.33 -9.71
C ALA A 144 14.16 11.88 -9.46
N ASP A 145 15.11 11.67 -8.56
CA ASP A 145 15.59 10.32 -8.19
C ASP A 145 14.50 9.54 -7.44
N LEU A 146 13.74 10.21 -6.57
CA LEU A 146 12.58 9.65 -5.89
C LEU A 146 11.53 9.18 -6.91
N GLN A 147 11.18 10.03 -7.85
CA GLN A 147 10.20 9.74 -8.91
C GLN A 147 10.66 8.56 -9.80
N GLN A 148 11.93 8.55 -10.19
CA GLN A 148 12.49 7.47 -10.99
C GLN A 148 12.49 6.14 -10.24
N THR A 149 12.86 6.16 -8.97
CA THR A 149 12.87 4.95 -8.11
C THR A 149 11.45 4.42 -7.94
N LEU A 150 10.50 5.29 -7.59
CA LEU A 150 9.08 4.94 -7.46
C LEU A 150 8.53 4.34 -8.76
N SER A 151 8.78 5.00 -9.88
CA SER A 151 8.33 4.55 -11.20
C SER A 151 8.89 3.16 -11.54
N SER A 152 10.18 2.93 -11.27
CA SER A 152 10.82 1.64 -11.50
C SER A 152 10.23 0.52 -10.63
N MET A 153 9.94 0.81 -9.36
CA MET A 153 9.31 -0.15 -8.44
C MET A 153 7.88 -0.47 -8.86
N LEU A 154 7.09 0.54 -9.22
CA LEU A 154 5.74 0.35 -9.73
C LEU A 154 5.71 -0.48 -11.00
N LYS A 155 6.58 -0.16 -11.96
CA LYS A 155 6.70 -0.91 -13.22
C LYS A 155 6.98 -2.39 -12.94
N ALA A 156 7.96 -2.70 -12.09
CA ALA A 156 8.30 -4.07 -11.73
C ALA A 156 7.13 -4.81 -11.04
N ASP A 157 6.41 -4.15 -10.14
CA ASP A 157 5.25 -4.72 -9.48
C ASP A 157 4.09 -4.99 -10.45
N PHE A 158 3.80 -4.04 -11.35
CA PHE A 158 2.77 -4.23 -12.38
C PHE A 158 3.13 -5.35 -13.36
N GLU A 159 4.36 -5.42 -13.85
CA GLU A 159 4.81 -6.50 -14.73
C GLU A 159 4.65 -7.88 -14.08
N ARG A 160 4.88 -7.96 -12.77
CA ARG A 160 4.85 -9.22 -12.03
C ARG A 160 3.47 -9.64 -11.53
N PHE A 161 2.65 -8.70 -11.06
CA PHE A 161 1.44 -9.00 -10.28
C PHE A 161 0.14 -8.61 -10.96
N PHE A 162 0.17 -7.68 -11.94
CA PHE A 162 -1.03 -7.29 -12.67
C PHE A 162 -1.48 -8.37 -13.65
N ARG A 163 -2.76 -8.71 -13.61
CA ARG A 163 -3.38 -9.73 -14.46
C ARG A 163 -4.13 -9.09 -15.62
N LYS A 164 -3.47 -8.94 -16.78
CA LYS A 164 -4.05 -8.31 -17.98
C LYS A 164 -5.35 -8.98 -18.45
N ASN A 165 -5.45 -10.29 -18.31
CA ASN A 165 -6.64 -11.06 -18.69
C ASN A 165 -7.89 -10.70 -17.88
N LEU A 166 -7.74 -10.31 -16.60
CA LEU A 166 -8.86 -9.85 -15.77
C LEU A 166 -9.32 -8.46 -16.18
N PHE A 167 -8.39 -7.58 -16.57
CA PHE A 167 -8.70 -6.22 -17.00
C PHE A 167 -9.41 -6.19 -18.36
N ALA A 168 -9.05 -7.10 -19.27
CA ALA A 168 -9.59 -7.17 -20.62
C ALA A 168 -10.95 -7.90 -20.71
N THR A 169 -11.50 -8.42 -19.61
CA THR A 169 -12.79 -9.10 -19.64
C THR A 169 -13.90 -8.08 -19.81
N PRO A 170 -14.66 -8.07 -20.94
CA PRO A 170 -15.75 -7.12 -21.12
C PRO A 170 -16.85 -7.42 -20.10
N ASN A 171 -17.23 -6.44 -19.31
CA ASN A 171 -18.40 -6.56 -18.45
C ASN A 171 -19.65 -6.69 -19.30
N LYS A 172 -20.29 -7.82 -19.26
CA LYS A 172 -21.68 -7.98 -19.72
C LYS A 172 -22.60 -7.32 -18.69
N GLY A 173 -22.84 -6.03 -18.83
CA GLY A 173 -23.89 -5.34 -18.12
C GLY A 173 -23.47 -4.07 -17.37
N ILE A 174 -24.10 -2.98 -17.78
CA ILE A 174 -24.18 -1.62 -17.27
C ILE A 174 -23.09 -0.69 -17.80
N GLY A 175 -23.53 0.23 -18.71
CA GLY A 175 -22.71 1.26 -19.33
C GLY A 175 -22.09 2.22 -18.31
N GLY A 176 -20.87 1.92 -17.92
CA GLY A 176 -19.98 2.84 -17.23
C GLY A 176 -18.91 3.30 -18.20
N ILE A 177 -18.63 4.58 -18.24
CA ILE A 177 -17.54 5.16 -19.02
C ILE A 177 -16.24 4.55 -18.47
N GLN A 178 -15.60 3.68 -19.25
CA GLN A 178 -14.30 3.11 -18.93
C GLN A 178 -13.24 4.15 -19.33
N MET A 179 -12.82 4.98 -18.40
CA MET A 179 -11.64 5.82 -18.60
C MET A 179 -10.40 4.92 -18.48
N SER A 180 -9.57 4.93 -19.51
CA SER A 180 -8.25 4.29 -19.46
C SER A 180 -7.38 5.02 -18.43
N LEU A 181 -6.61 4.25 -17.65
CA LEU A 181 -5.62 4.82 -16.72
C LEU A 181 -4.59 5.68 -17.42
N PHE A 182 -4.37 5.46 -18.72
CA PHE A 182 -3.45 6.21 -19.57
C PHE A 182 -4.02 7.55 -20.07
N ASP A 183 -5.34 7.72 -20.07
CA ASP A 183 -5.97 8.98 -20.51
C ASP A 183 -5.81 10.09 -19.46
N CYS A 184 -5.53 9.74 -18.21
CA CYS A 184 -5.30 10.69 -17.12
C CYS A 184 -3.90 11.33 -17.12
N PHE A 185 -2.96 10.83 -17.93
CA PHE A 185 -1.58 11.34 -17.97
C PHE A 185 -1.25 12.17 -19.21
N ASN A 186 -2.22 12.40 -20.11
CA ASN A 186 -2.05 13.15 -21.37
C ASN A 186 -2.81 14.49 -21.41
N THR A 187 -3.16 15.06 -20.26
CA THR A 187 -3.70 16.43 -20.18
C THR A 187 -2.79 17.34 -19.38
#